data_632bbc228324089f067461d511c28f74
#
_entry.id   632bbc228324089f067461d511c28f74
#
_cell.length_a   1.000
_cell.length_b   1.000
_cell.length_c   1.000
_cell.angle_alpha   90.00
_cell.angle_beta   90.00
_cell.angle_gamma   90.00
#
_symmetry.space_group_name_H-M   'P 1'
#
loop_
_entity.id
_entity.type
_entity.pdbx_description
1 polymer ?
#
loop_
_entity_poly.entity_id
_entity_poly.type
_entity_poly.pdbx_seq_one_letter_code
_entity_poly.pdbx_strand_id
1 'polypeptide(L)'
;RKIYYQIFLASIFINFFAVASAFYIMTVYDKVLPNSAFSSLIALTIGMLVVIVFDFIMKMLRAYFIDVAGQKLDDEVAEKVYDKITSHDISVLGASNGNTVNTIREFESFRDFFTSSSLVLFIDVPFMVFFIIILWSVGGMVALVPTLIAPLVILVSYLIQPNLKGLAEDELGSKSSKLSVLMEVLNGHETIRTVSGGGYLKDKWLDSVSKQNKTGTVAKVFGNFSTTFTSSGMQLSQTFIIFLAYT
;
A
#
# COMPACT_ATOMS: atom_id res chain seq x y z
N ARG A 1 -18.76 5.91 -11.58
CA ARG A 1 -19.70 5.11 -10.78
C ARG A 1 -19.61 3.60 -11.08
N LYS A 2 -19.62 3.16 -12.36
CA LYS A 2 -19.58 1.73 -12.73
C LYS A 2 -18.32 1.01 -12.23
N ILE A 3 -17.14 1.65 -12.32
CA ILE A 3 -15.85 1.05 -11.92
C ILE A 3 -15.82 0.79 -10.40
N TYR A 4 -16.26 1.74 -9.58
CA TYR A 4 -16.32 1.55 -8.12
C TYR A 4 -17.25 0.41 -7.70
N TYR A 5 -18.37 0.24 -8.41
CA TYR A 5 -19.24 -0.91 -8.19
C TYR A 5 -18.57 -2.24 -8.55
N GLN A 6 -17.77 -2.28 -9.62
CA GLN A 6 -16.99 -3.45 -10.02
C GLN A 6 -15.91 -3.79 -8.98
N ILE A 7 -15.21 -2.78 -8.44
CA ILE A 7 -14.22 -2.95 -7.35
C ILE A 7 -14.92 -3.54 -6.11
N PHE A 8 -16.05 -2.98 -5.73
CA PHE A 8 -16.84 -3.44 -4.58
C PHE A 8 -17.32 -4.89 -4.76
N LEU A 9 -17.85 -5.24 -5.93
CA LEU A 9 -18.26 -6.60 -6.27
C LEU A 9 -17.07 -7.59 -6.20
N ALA A 10 -15.95 -7.24 -6.81
CA ALA A 10 -14.75 -8.07 -6.75
C ALA A 10 -14.29 -8.29 -5.29
N SER A 11 -14.34 -7.26 -4.44
CA SER A 11 -13.99 -7.39 -3.02
C SER A 11 -14.95 -8.28 -2.25
N ILE A 12 -16.24 -8.25 -2.54
CA ILE A 12 -17.21 -9.20 -1.95
C ILE A 12 -16.82 -10.65 -2.28
N PHE A 13 -16.53 -10.96 -3.55
CA PHE A 13 -16.14 -12.30 -3.95
C PHE A 13 -14.81 -12.72 -3.32
N ILE A 14 -13.81 -11.86 -3.27
CA ILE A 14 -12.52 -12.14 -2.61
C ILE A 14 -12.73 -12.49 -1.14
N ASN A 15 -13.54 -11.72 -0.43
CA ASN A 15 -13.84 -11.99 0.97
C ASN A 15 -14.65 -13.28 1.16
N PHE A 16 -15.58 -13.57 0.24
CA PHE A 16 -16.31 -14.83 0.25
C PHE A 16 -15.38 -16.03 0.03
N PHE A 17 -14.43 -15.95 -0.90
CA PHE A 17 -13.43 -16.99 -1.13
C PHE A 17 -12.48 -17.17 0.07
N ALA A 18 -12.16 -16.11 0.80
CA ALA A 18 -11.40 -16.20 2.05
C ALA A 18 -12.17 -17.04 3.11
N VAL A 19 -13.49 -16.85 3.23
CA VAL A 19 -14.35 -17.68 4.11
C VAL A 19 -14.36 -19.12 3.64
N ALA A 20 -14.52 -19.37 2.34
CA ALA A 20 -14.51 -20.72 1.76
C ALA A 20 -13.19 -21.45 2.08
N SER A 21 -12.04 -20.74 2.02
CA SER A 21 -10.73 -21.28 2.40
C SER A 21 -10.69 -21.69 3.87
N ALA A 22 -11.22 -20.87 4.76
CA ALA A 22 -11.28 -21.18 6.19
C ALA A 22 -12.15 -22.41 6.47
N PHE A 23 -13.33 -22.49 5.84
CA PHE A 23 -14.20 -23.67 5.96
C PHE A 23 -13.58 -24.94 5.39
N TYR A 24 -12.83 -24.84 4.29
CA TYR A 24 -12.08 -25.96 3.76
C TYR A 24 -11.12 -26.52 4.79
N ILE A 25 -10.27 -25.68 5.37
CA ILE A 25 -9.28 -26.07 6.38
C ILE A 25 -9.99 -26.71 7.58
N MET A 26 -11.02 -26.07 8.12
CA MET A 26 -11.80 -26.56 9.25
C MET A 26 -12.39 -27.95 8.95
N THR A 27 -13.04 -28.11 7.78
CA THR A 27 -13.67 -29.38 7.39
C THR A 27 -12.64 -30.50 7.23
N VAL A 28 -11.47 -30.19 6.67
CA VAL A 28 -10.39 -31.17 6.50
C VAL A 28 -9.89 -31.64 7.87
N TYR A 29 -9.61 -30.72 8.79
CA TYR A 29 -9.08 -31.08 10.12
C TYR A 29 -10.12 -31.78 11.00
N ASP A 30 -11.38 -31.31 11.00
CA ASP A 30 -12.40 -31.81 11.92
C ASP A 30 -13.06 -33.12 11.45
N LYS A 31 -13.21 -33.31 10.13
CA LYS A 31 -14.00 -34.41 9.58
C LYS A 31 -13.21 -35.36 8.70
N VAL A 32 -12.33 -34.84 7.85
CA VAL A 32 -11.68 -35.66 6.82
C VAL A 32 -10.50 -36.41 7.40
N LEU A 33 -9.61 -35.75 8.14
CA LEU A 33 -8.41 -36.37 8.73
C LEU A 33 -8.78 -37.42 9.81
N PRO A 34 -9.68 -37.15 10.78
CA PRO A 34 -9.98 -38.12 11.82
C PRO A 34 -10.66 -39.37 11.26
N ASN A 35 -11.48 -39.23 10.20
CA ASN A 35 -12.21 -40.31 9.59
C ASN A 35 -11.49 -41.01 8.43
N SER A 36 -10.25 -40.60 8.12
CA SER A 36 -9.48 -41.10 6.97
C SER A 36 -10.24 -41.09 5.66
N ALA A 37 -11.13 -40.10 5.46
CA ALA A 37 -12.06 -39.99 4.34
C ALA A 37 -11.39 -39.46 3.07
N PHE A 38 -10.54 -40.28 2.44
CA PHE A 38 -9.71 -39.88 1.31
C PHE A 38 -10.51 -39.37 0.09
N SER A 39 -11.65 -40.01 -0.20
CA SER A 39 -12.52 -39.56 -1.30
C SER A 39 -13.09 -38.17 -1.08
N SER A 40 -13.46 -37.83 0.16
CA SER A 40 -13.94 -36.51 0.53
C SER A 40 -12.82 -35.47 0.46
N LEU A 41 -11.57 -35.85 0.82
CA LEU A 41 -10.41 -34.98 0.69
C LEU A 41 -10.18 -34.58 -0.77
N ILE A 42 -10.21 -35.53 -1.69
CA ILE A 42 -10.03 -35.26 -3.12
C ILE A 42 -11.10 -34.29 -3.63
N ALA A 43 -12.36 -34.54 -3.32
CA ALA A 43 -13.45 -33.67 -3.76
C ALA A 43 -13.34 -32.25 -3.21
N LEU A 44 -13.05 -32.11 -1.92
CA LEU A 44 -12.84 -30.81 -1.28
C LEU A 44 -11.61 -30.06 -1.84
N THR A 45 -10.53 -30.81 -2.11
CA THR A 45 -9.30 -30.22 -2.68
C THR A 45 -9.53 -29.72 -4.10
N ILE A 46 -10.24 -30.46 -4.94
CA ILE A 46 -10.63 -30.02 -6.29
C ILE A 46 -11.49 -28.75 -6.20
N GLY A 47 -12.50 -28.73 -5.31
CA GLY A 47 -13.32 -27.55 -5.07
C GLY A 47 -12.49 -26.36 -4.62
N MET A 48 -11.53 -26.57 -3.71
CA MET A 48 -10.64 -25.52 -3.24
C MET A 48 -9.70 -24.99 -4.33
N LEU A 49 -9.20 -25.84 -5.22
CA LEU A 49 -8.40 -25.40 -6.37
C LEU A 49 -9.21 -24.45 -7.28
N VAL A 50 -10.48 -24.77 -7.52
CA VAL A 50 -11.38 -23.88 -8.27
C VAL A 50 -11.55 -22.54 -7.55
N VAL A 51 -11.77 -22.55 -6.25
CA VAL A 51 -11.86 -21.31 -5.43
C VAL A 51 -10.59 -20.48 -5.53
N ILE A 52 -9.41 -21.09 -5.45
CA ILE A 52 -8.12 -20.40 -5.57
C ILE A 52 -7.98 -19.72 -6.94
N VAL A 53 -8.36 -20.41 -8.03
CA VAL A 53 -8.31 -19.83 -9.37
C VAL A 53 -9.25 -18.63 -9.49
N PHE A 54 -10.47 -18.74 -9.00
CA PHE A 54 -11.42 -17.63 -9.02
C PHE A 54 -10.97 -16.47 -8.12
N ASP A 55 -10.42 -16.75 -6.94
CA ASP A 55 -9.86 -15.73 -6.04
C ASP A 55 -8.71 -14.96 -6.73
N PHE A 56 -7.82 -15.68 -7.40
CA PHE A 56 -6.74 -15.06 -8.18
C PHE A 56 -7.29 -14.14 -9.28
N ILE A 57 -8.28 -14.62 -10.05
CA ILE A 57 -8.91 -13.83 -11.12
C ILE A 57 -9.56 -12.57 -10.53
N MET A 58 -10.31 -12.70 -9.43
CA MET A 58 -10.97 -11.55 -8.79
C MET A 58 -9.98 -10.53 -8.23
N LYS A 59 -8.86 -10.97 -7.66
CA LYS A 59 -7.77 -10.09 -7.21
C LYS A 59 -7.13 -9.34 -8.38
N MET A 60 -6.88 -10.00 -9.50
CA MET A 60 -6.38 -9.37 -10.71
C MET A 60 -7.35 -8.36 -11.30
N LEU A 61 -8.63 -8.70 -11.37
CA LEU A 61 -9.69 -7.80 -11.85
C LEU A 61 -9.83 -6.58 -10.92
N ARG A 62 -9.79 -6.77 -9.61
CA ARG A 62 -9.83 -5.67 -8.63
C ARG A 62 -8.66 -4.71 -8.85
N ALA A 63 -7.44 -5.22 -8.96
CA ALA A 63 -6.25 -4.41 -9.23
C ALA A 63 -6.40 -3.63 -10.54
N TYR A 64 -6.80 -4.29 -11.62
CA TYR A 64 -7.05 -3.66 -12.91
C TYR A 64 -8.09 -2.54 -12.84
N PHE A 65 -9.22 -2.75 -12.16
CA PHE A 65 -10.25 -1.72 -12.03
C PHE A 65 -9.80 -0.52 -11.19
N ILE A 66 -8.95 -0.73 -10.19
CA ILE A 66 -8.33 0.35 -9.40
C ILE A 66 -7.41 1.17 -10.29
N ASP A 67 -6.56 0.53 -11.09
CA ASP A 67 -5.66 1.22 -12.00
C ASP A 67 -6.42 2.00 -13.07
N VAL A 68 -7.47 1.44 -13.66
CA VAL A 68 -8.34 2.14 -14.64
C VAL A 68 -9.08 3.32 -13.98
N ALA A 69 -9.49 3.19 -12.72
CA ALA A 69 -10.08 4.31 -11.99
C ALA A 69 -9.06 5.43 -11.78
N GLY A 70 -7.81 5.07 -11.49
CA GLY A 70 -6.69 6.00 -11.38
C GLY A 70 -6.42 6.76 -12.67
N GLN A 71 -6.26 6.04 -13.76
CA GLN A 71 -6.02 6.64 -15.08
C GLN A 71 -7.10 7.66 -15.46
N LYS A 72 -8.38 7.35 -15.21
CA LYS A 72 -9.47 8.29 -15.49
C LYS A 72 -9.42 9.55 -14.65
N LEU A 73 -9.01 9.43 -13.40
CA LEU A 73 -8.78 10.59 -12.54
C LEU A 73 -7.59 11.42 -13.04
N ASP A 74 -6.52 10.76 -13.48
CA ASP A 74 -5.36 11.44 -14.07
C ASP A 74 -5.74 12.27 -15.29
N ASP A 75 -6.48 11.68 -16.22
CA ASP A 75 -6.93 12.36 -17.45
C ASP A 75 -7.80 13.59 -17.11
N GLU A 76 -8.79 13.43 -16.22
CA GLU A 76 -9.67 14.53 -15.82
C GLU A 76 -8.92 15.66 -15.09
N VAL A 77 -7.90 15.31 -14.34
CA VAL A 77 -7.09 16.28 -13.59
C VAL A 77 -6.12 17.00 -14.51
N ALA A 78 -5.43 16.25 -15.37
CA ALA A 78 -4.50 16.82 -16.33
C ALA A 78 -5.20 17.85 -17.24
N GLU A 79 -6.40 17.53 -17.72
CA GLU A 79 -7.22 18.44 -18.53
C GLU A 79 -7.56 19.71 -17.73
N LYS A 80 -8.08 19.58 -16.50
CA LYS A 80 -8.47 20.73 -15.67
C LYS A 80 -7.28 21.61 -15.27
N VAL A 81 -6.13 20.99 -14.97
CA VAL A 81 -4.88 21.72 -14.64
C VAL A 81 -4.41 22.49 -15.87
N TYR A 82 -4.39 21.85 -17.04
CA TYR A 82 -3.99 22.48 -18.29
C TYR A 82 -4.90 23.67 -18.62
N ASP A 83 -6.21 23.49 -18.58
CA ASP A 83 -7.21 24.55 -18.84
C ASP A 83 -7.06 25.72 -17.85
N LYS A 84 -6.78 25.43 -16.59
CA LYS A 84 -6.60 26.46 -15.57
C LYS A 84 -5.31 27.25 -15.76
N ILE A 85 -4.24 26.59 -16.20
CA ILE A 85 -2.97 27.28 -16.51
C ILE A 85 -3.11 28.14 -17.76
N THR A 86 -3.82 27.65 -18.78
CA THR A 86 -3.96 28.37 -20.06
C THR A 86 -5.04 29.45 -20.04
N SER A 87 -6.04 29.37 -19.17
CA SER A 87 -7.14 30.33 -19.06
C SER A 87 -6.86 31.54 -18.17
N HIS A 88 -5.77 31.54 -17.36
CA HIS A 88 -5.42 32.64 -16.49
C HIS A 88 -4.29 33.47 -17.10
N ASP A 89 -4.45 34.81 -17.04
CA ASP A 89 -3.42 35.75 -17.49
C ASP A 89 -2.08 35.44 -16.79
N ILE A 90 -1.01 35.28 -17.57
CA ILE A 90 0.35 34.95 -17.13
C ILE A 90 0.88 35.96 -16.08
N SER A 91 0.33 37.16 -16.05
CA SER A 91 0.68 38.22 -15.07
C SER A 91 0.36 37.85 -13.61
N VAL A 92 -0.62 36.98 -13.37
CA VAL A 92 -1.00 36.52 -12.02
C VAL A 92 -0.17 35.30 -11.59
N LEU A 93 0.34 34.52 -12.54
CA LEU A 93 1.20 33.36 -12.29
C LEU A 93 2.65 33.72 -11.90
N GLY A 94 3.11 34.89 -12.29
CA GLY A 94 4.50 35.33 -12.03
C GLY A 94 4.87 35.53 -10.55
N ALA A 95 3.89 35.71 -9.68
CA ALA A 95 4.09 35.87 -8.23
C ALA A 95 3.91 34.57 -7.43
N SER A 96 3.46 33.48 -8.04
CA SER A 96 2.98 32.29 -7.32
C SER A 96 3.42 30.93 -7.90
N ASN A 97 4.54 30.86 -8.62
CA ASN A 97 5.03 29.61 -9.20
C ASN A 97 5.18 28.48 -8.15
N GLY A 98 5.55 28.83 -6.90
CA GLY A 98 5.62 27.86 -5.79
C GLY A 98 4.25 27.33 -5.36
N ASN A 99 3.22 28.18 -5.41
CA ASN A 99 1.87 27.80 -4.97
C ASN A 99 1.18 26.89 -5.99
N THR A 100 1.37 27.11 -7.28
CA THR A 100 0.83 26.29 -8.36
C THR A 100 1.44 24.88 -8.38
N VAL A 101 2.77 24.79 -8.17
CA VAL A 101 3.46 23.49 -8.05
C VAL A 101 3.01 22.73 -6.80
N ASN A 102 2.79 23.40 -5.68
CA ASN A 102 2.26 22.78 -4.47
C ASN A 102 0.82 22.29 -4.67
N THR A 103 -0.04 23.05 -5.35
CA THR A 103 -1.42 22.64 -5.66
C THR A 103 -1.43 21.39 -6.56
N ILE A 104 -0.53 21.28 -7.53
CA ILE A 104 -0.40 20.08 -8.36
C ILE A 104 0.04 18.88 -7.52
N ARG A 105 1.00 19.05 -6.61
CA ARG A 105 1.45 17.99 -5.68
C ARG A 105 0.36 17.54 -4.72
N GLU A 106 -0.42 18.48 -4.18
CA GLU A 106 -1.58 18.14 -3.34
C GLU A 106 -2.60 17.32 -4.11
N PHE A 107 -2.79 17.65 -5.39
CA PHE A 107 -3.69 16.91 -6.27
C PHE A 107 -3.18 15.50 -6.59
N GLU A 108 -1.87 15.35 -6.85
CA GLU A 108 -1.22 14.04 -7.02
C GLU A 108 -1.37 13.19 -5.76
N SER A 109 -1.18 13.79 -4.58
CA SER A 109 -1.36 13.09 -3.31
C SER A 109 -2.81 12.66 -3.07
N PHE A 110 -3.77 13.48 -3.47
CA PHE A 110 -5.19 13.16 -3.40
C PHE A 110 -5.55 12.02 -4.36
N ARG A 111 -5.07 12.08 -5.60
CA ARG A 111 -5.20 11.01 -6.57
C ARG A 111 -4.66 9.69 -6.03
N ASP A 112 -3.42 9.70 -5.53
CA ASP A 112 -2.75 8.52 -4.99
C ASP A 112 -3.54 7.90 -3.83
N PHE A 113 -4.23 8.71 -3.02
CA PHE A 113 -5.15 8.21 -2.01
C PHE A 113 -6.31 7.42 -2.60
N PHE A 114 -6.93 7.90 -3.68
CA PHE A 114 -8.08 7.24 -4.31
C PHE A 114 -7.71 6.07 -5.23
N THR A 115 -6.47 6.00 -5.69
CA THR A 115 -5.95 4.95 -6.58
C THR A 115 -5.10 3.93 -5.85
N SER A 116 -4.77 4.19 -4.59
CA SER A 116 -3.92 3.35 -3.78
C SER A 116 -4.71 2.31 -2.97
N SER A 117 -3.95 1.49 -2.26
CA SER A 117 -4.44 0.53 -1.27
C SER A 117 -5.44 1.10 -0.25
N SER A 118 -5.53 2.43 -0.12
CA SER A 118 -6.47 3.10 0.79
C SER A 118 -7.92 2.82 0.44
N LEU A 119 -8.27 2.80 -0.85
CA LEU A 119 -9.62 2.47 -1.31
C LEU A 119 -9.97 1.01 -1.00
N VAL A 120 -8.99 0.12 -1.17
CA VAL A 120 -9.12 -1.30 -0.81
C VAL A 120 -9.35 -1.45 0.69
N LEU A 121 -8.58 -0.73 1.51
CA LEU A 121 -8.71 -0.74 2.96
C LEU A 121 -10.13 -0.32 3.40
N PHE A 122 -10.69 0.73 2.79
CA PHE A 122 -12.04 1.21 3.09
C PHE A 122 -13.13 0.16 2.81
N ILE A 123 -12.91 -0.68 1.81
CA ILE A 123 -13.84 -1.77 1.47
C ILE A 123 -13.59 -2.99 2.36
N ASP A 124 -12.33 -3.33 2.65
CA ASP A 124 -11.97 -4.55 3.38
C ASP A 124 -12.19 -4.42 4.91
N VAL A 125 -12.13 -3.20 5.48
CA VAL A 125 -12.38 -2.98 6.93
C VAL A 125 -13.77 -3.44 7.39
N PRO A 126 -14.89 -3.14 6.71
CA PRO A 126 -16.20 -3.68 7.07
C PRO A 126 -16.24 -5.22 7.08
N PHE A 127 -15.57 -5.85 6.12
CA PHE A 127 -15.48 -7.31 6.09
C PHE A 127 -14.64 -7.86 7.24
N MET A 128 -13.56 -7.19 7.63
CA MET A 128 -12.76 -7.56 8.80
C MET A 128 -13.63 -7.56 10.06
N VAL A 129 -14.44 -6.51 10.27
CA VAL A 129 -15.38 -6.46 11.40
C VAL A 129 -16.40 -7.60 11.33
N PHE A 130 -16.95 -7.85 10.15
CA PHE A 130 -17.89 -8.96 9.93
C PHE A 130 -17.25 -10.32 10.27
N PHE A 131 -16.00 -10.55 9.86
CA PHE A 131 -15.28 -11.78 10.20
C PHE A 131 -15.03 -11.93 11.71
N ILE A 132 -14.70 -10.84 12.40
CA ILE A 132 -14.55 -10.84 13.86
C ILE A 132 -15.87 -11.25 14.53
N ILE A 133 -17.00 -10.73 14.05
CA ILE A 133 -18.34 -11.10 14.58
C ILE A 133 -18.63 -12.60 14.38
N ILE A 134 -18.34 -13.13 13.18
CA ILE A 134 -18.48 -14.58 12.91
C ILE A 134 -17.56 -15.37 13.85
N LEU A 135 -16.32 -14.93 14.03
CA LEU A 135 -15.37 -15.61 14.89
C LEU A 135 -15.84 -15.63 16.36
N TRP A 136 -16.46 -14.55 16.84
CA TRP A 136 -17.08 -14.53 18.16
C TRP A 136 -18.25 -15.50 18.29
N SER A 137 -19.04 -15.67 17.23
CA SER A 137 -20.18 -16.59 17.21
C SER A 137 -19.77 -18.07 17.22
N VAL A 138 -18.63 -18.40 16.58
CA VAL A 138 -18.17 -19.78 16.39
C VAL A 138 -17.07 -20.15 17.39
N GLY A 139 -16.12 -19.26 17.62
CA GLY A 139 -14.88 -19.52 18.37
C GLY A 139 -14.91 -19.04 19.82
N GLY A 140 -15.96 -18.32 20.26
CA GLY A 140 -16.07 -17.86 21.62
C GLY A 140 -14.84 -17.04 22.08
N MET A 141 -14.17 -17.46 23.16
CA MET A 141 -13.01 -16.77 23.74
C MET A 141 -11.80 -16.67 22.79
N VAL A 142 -11.66 -17.55 21.81
CA VAL A 142 -10.59 -17.54 20.83
C VAL A 142 -10.64 -16.27 19.96
N ALA A 143 -11.83 -15.72 19.73
CA ALA A 143 -12.05 -14.49 19.00
C ALA A 143 -11.43 -13.24 19.66
N LEU A 144 -11.14 -13.30 20.95
CA LEU A 144 -10.54 -12.20 21.69
C LEU A 144 -9.14 -11.87 21.16
N VAL A 145 -8.38 -12.87 20.70
CA VAL A 145 -7.02 -12.69 20.18
C VAL A 145 -6.98 -11.76 18.94
N PRO A 146 -7.65 -12.08 17.83
CA PRO A 146 -7.64 -11.19 16.67
C PRO A 146 -8.35 -9.86 16.94
N THR A 147 -9.36 -9.83 17.83
CA THR A 147 -10.05 -8.60 18.22
C THR A 147 -9.12 -7.61 18.93
N LEU A 148 -8.11 -8.08 19.66
CA LEU A 148 -7.12 -7.22 20.32
C LEU A 148 -5.92 -6.93 19.41
N ILE A 149 -5.42 -7.93 18.68
CA ILE A 149 -4.20 -7.80 17.89
C ILE A 149 -4.44 -6.93 16.64
N ALA A 150 -5.57 -7.06 15.97
CA ALA A 150 -5.84 -6.29 14.75
C ALA A 150 -5.88 -4.76 15.01
N PRO A 151 -6.62 -4.24 16.00
CA PRO A 151 -6.57 -2.82 16.33
C PRO A 151 -5.20 -2.36 16.81
N LEU A 152 -4.47 -3.21 17.55
CA LEU A 152 -3.11 -2.89 18.00
C LEU A 152 -2.16 -2.69 16.82
N VAL A 153 -2.19 -3.59 15.83
CA VAL A 153 -1.39 -3.47 14.61
C VAL A 153 -1.76 -2.21 13.82
N ILE A 154 -3.05 -1.93 13.69
CA ILE A 154 -3.54 -0.72 13.01
C ILE A 154 -3.07 0.53 13.76
N LEU A 155 -3.19 0.56 15.07
CA LEU A 155 -2.76 1.69 15.91
C LEU A 155 -1.25 1.97 15.76
N VAL A 156 -0.42 0.94 15.86
CA VAL A 156 1.04 1.07 15.71
C VAL A 156 1.39 1.54 14.30
N SER A 157 0.75 0.99 13.26
CA SER A 157 0.94 1.42 11.87
C SER A 157 0.55 2.89 11.69
N TYR A 158 -0.56 3.32 12.28
CA TYR A 158 -1.03 4.70 12.24
C TYR A 158 -0.06 5.67 12.94
N LEU A 159 0.51 5.29 14.08
CA LEU A 159 1.49 6.11 14.81
C LEU A 159 2.83 6.27 14.08
N ILE A 160 3.21 5.29 13.26
CA ILE A 160 4.46 5.33 12.47
C ILE A 160 4.28 6.13 11.17
N GLN A 161 3.09 6.18 10.62
CA GLN A 161 2.80 6.78 9.31
C GLN A 161 3.27 8.23 9.14
N PRO A 162 3.07 9.18 10.10
CA PRO A 162 3.53 10.55 9.93
C PRO A 162 5.06 10.65 9.83
N ASN A 163 5.80 9.85 10.60
CA ASN A 163 7.25 9.80 10.51
C ASN A 163 7.73 9.25 9.16
N LEU A 164 7.04 8.23 8.66
CA LEU A 164 7.34 7.63 7.35
C LEU A 164 7.09 8.64 6.22
N LYS A 165 6.00 9.40 6.28
CA LYS A 165 5.67 10.43 5.31
C LYS A 165 6.74 11.53 5.27
N GLY A 166 7.15 12.06 6.41
CA GLY A 166 8.20 13.07 6.50
C GLY A 166 9.54 12.57 5.93
N LEU A 167 9.92 11.33 6.26
CA LEU A 167 11.13 10.71 5.72
C LEU A 167 11.07 10.48 4.20
N ALA A 168 9.90 10.13 3.66
CA ALA A 168 9.70 9.98 2.21
C ALA A 168 9.82 11.33 1.48
N GLU A 169 9.27 12.41 2.04
CA GLU A 169 9.41 13.76 1.52
C GLU A 169 10.87 14.23 1.54
N ASP A 170 11.60 13.97 2.62
CA ASP A 170 13.03 14.27 2.74
C ASP A 170 13.88 13.45 1.74
N GLU A 171 13.53 12.19 1.51
CA GLU A 171 14.20 11.35 0.50
C GLU A 171 13.98 11.89 -0.91
N LEU A 172 12.74 12.29 -1.24
CA LEU A 172 12.43 12.92 -2.53
C LEU A 172 13.19 14.25 -2.72
N GLY A 173 13.25 15.09 -1.68
CA GLY A 173 14.03 16.33 -1.69
C GLY A 173 15.51 16.06 -1.93
N SER A 174 16.07 15.06 -1.26
CA SER A 174 17.47 14.65 -1.42
C SER A 174 17.77 14.09 -2.82
N LYS A 175 16.83 13.31 -3.40
CA LYS A 175 16.92 12.85 -4.79
C LYS A 175 16.92 14.00 -5.79
N SER A 176 16.02 14.96 -5.60
CA SER A 176 15.92 16.17 -6.44
C SER A 176 17.20 17.00 -6.38
N SER A 177 17.74 17.23 -5.17
CA SER A 177 19.01 17.95 -4.98
C SER A 177 20.17 17.27 -5.69
N LYS A 178 20.27 15.95 -5.57
CA LYS A 178 21.28 15.15 -6.27
C LYS A 178 21.18 15.28 -7.81
N LEU A 179 19.95 15.19 -8.35
CA LEU A 179 19.74 15.38 -9.79
C LEU A 179 20.09 16.80 -10.25
N SER A 180 19.77 17.81 -9.45
CA SER A 180 20.13 19.21 -9.74
C SER A 180 21.64 19.39 -9.84
N VAL A 181 22.42 18.85 -8.91
CA VAL A 181 23.90 18.89 -8.97
C VAL A 181 24.41 18.17 -10.21
N LEU A 182 23.82 17.03 -10.58
CA LEU A 182 24.21 16.31 -11.80
C LEU A 182 23.95 17.15 -13.07
N MET A 183 22.79 17.79 -13.13
CA MET A 183 22.44 18.68 -14.25
C MET A 183 23.37 19.92 -14.32
N GLU A 184 23.74 20.48 -13.16
CA GLU A 184 24.72 21.57 -13.06
C GLU A 184 26.08 21.14 -13.65
N VAL A 185 26.54 19.91 -13.33
CA VAL A 185 27.76 19.33 -13.87
C VAL A 185 27.68 19.10 -15.38
N LEU A 186 26.57 18.54 -15.87
CA LEU A 186 26.38 18.26 -17.30
C LEU A 186 26.29 19.54 -18.12
N ASN A 187 25.52 20.52 -17.66
CA ASN A 187 25.34 21.80 -18.36
C ASN A 187 26.60 22.68 -18.30
N GLY A 188 27.36 22.60 -17.20
CA GLY A 188 28.60 23.37 -17.00
C GLY A 188 29.89 22.64 -17.40
N HIS A 189 29.81 21.52 -18.10
CA HIS A 189 30.94 20.63 -18.37
C HIS A 189 32.17 21.35 -18.96
N GLU A 190 31.97 22.22 -19.94
CA GLU A 190 33.07 22.99 -20.55
C GLU A 190 33.71 23.99 -19.58
N THR A 191 32.87 24.69 -18.80
CA THR A 191 33.33 25.65 -17.80
C THR A 191 34.10 24.96 -16.69
N ILE A 192 33.63 23.80 -16.22
CA ILE A 192 34.27 22.98 -15.18
C ILE A 192 35.68 22.55 -15.60
N ARG A 193 35.87 22.19 -16.84
CA ARG A 193 37.19 21.81 -17.40
C ARG A 193 38.14 22.99 -17.50
N THR A 194 37.61 24.18 -17.80
CA THR A 194 38.43 25.40 -17.99
C THR A 194 38.88 26.00 -16.67
N VAL A 195 37.99 25.94 -15.63
CA VAL A 195 38.25 26.64 -14.33
C VAL A 195 38.78 25.66 -13.26
N SER A 196 39.05 24.39 -13.59
CA SER A 196 39.45 23.33 -12.62
C SER A 196 38.49 23.18 -11.43
N GLY A 197 37.21 23.55 -11.59
CA GLY A 197 36.16 23.53 -10.56
C GLY A 197 35.61 22.15 -10.21
N GLY A 198 36.15 21.07 -10.79
CA GLY A 198 35.63 19.71 -10.64
C GLY A 198 35.65 19.16 -9.21
N GLY A 199 36.60 19.63 -8.37
CA GLY A 199 36.69 19.22 -6.98
C GLY A 199 35.48 19.66 -6.14
N TYR A 200 35.10 20.92 -6.20
CA TYR A 200 33.96 21.48 -5.47
C TYR A 200 32.63 20.79 -5.85
N LEU A 201 32.40 20.58 -7.14
CA LEU A 201 31.17 19.95 -7.61
C LEU A 201 31.13 18.46 -7.24
N LYS A 202 32.27 17.78 -7.22
CA LYS A 202 32.38 16.42 -6.70
C LYS A 202 32.02 16.34 -5.22
N ASP A 203 32.52 17.26 -4.40
CA ASP A 203 32.22 17.28 -2.97
C ASP A 203 30.73 17.56 -2.71
N LYS A 204 30.15 18.51 -3.45
CA LYS A 204 28.70 18.82 -3.43
C LYS A 204 27.85 17.61 -3.85
N TRP A 205 28.31 16.86 -4.87
CA TRP A 205 27.67 15.63 -5.29
C TRP A 205 27.72 14.55 -4.22
N LEU A 206 28.90 14.29 -3.64
CA LEU A 206 29.09 13.28 -2.59
C LEU A 206 28.28 13.61 -1.32
N ASP A 207 28.19 14.89 -0.94
CA ASP A 207 27.35 15.34 0.16
C ASP A 207 25.85 15.04 -0.11
N SER A 208 25.37 15.35 -1.31
CA SER A 208 24.01 15.06 -1.74
C SER A 208 23.70 13.56 -1.74
N VAL A 209 24.65 12.74 -2.19
CA VAL A 209 24.55 11.24 -2.16
C VAL A 209 24.53 10.74 -0.71
N SER A 210 25.41 11.26 0.15
CA SER A 210 25.47 10.89 1.57
C SER A 210 24.17 11.22 2.29
N LYS A 211 23.62 12.41 2.04
CA LYS A 211 22.36 12.86 2.61
C LYS A 211 21.19 11.96 2.17
N GLN A 212 21.11 11.66 0.86
CA GLN A 212 20.10 10.74 0.32
C GLN A 212 20.20 9.36 0.95
N ASN A 213 21.41 8.81 1.07
CA ASN A 213 21.61 7.47 1.65
C ASN A 213 21.19 7.42 3.12
N LYS A 214 21.52 8.45 3.92
CA LYS A 214 21.11 8.53 5.33
C LYS A 214 19.59 8.57 5.46
N THR A 215 18.93 9.47 4.74
CA THR A 215 17.46 9.60 4.78
C THR A 215 16.77 8.34 4.29
N GLY A 216 17.23 7.79 3.16
CA GLY A 216 16.68 6.55 2.60
C GLY A 216 16.88 5.33 3.50
N THR A 217 18.01 5.25 4.23
CA THR A 217 18.23 4.16 5.20
C THR A 217 17.26 4.26 6.37
N VAL A 218 17.05 5.45 6.91
CA VAL A 218 16.09 5.66 8.01
C VAL A 218 14.67 5.33 7.56
N ALA A 219 14.25 5.79 6.38
CA ALA A 219 12.94 5.46 5.81
C ALA A 219 12.73 3.94 5.66
N LYS A 220 13.76 3.23 5.16
CA LYS A 220 13.72 1.76 5.03
C LYS A 220 13.62 1.05 6.38
N VAL A 221 14.36 1.52 7.40
CA VAL A 221 14.29 0.93 8.75
C VAL A 221 12.88 1.07 9.32
N PHE A 222 12.26 2.24 9.23
CA PHE A 222 10.88 2.45 9.69
C PHE A 222 9.87 1.61 8.87
N GLY A 223 10.03 1.53 7.56
CA GLY A 223 9.20 0.68 6.69
C GLY A 223 9.34 -0.80 7.06
N ASN A 224 10.57 -1.29 7.23
CA ASN A 224 10.83 -2.66 7.63
C ASN A 224 10.30 -2.96 9.04
N PHE A 225 10.40 -2.01 9.97
CA PHE A 225 9.82 -2.16 11.30
C PHE A 225 8.30 -2.35 11.21
N SER A 226 7.61 -1.52 10.43
CA SER A 226 6.15 -1.62 10.25
C SER A 226 5.74 -2.98 9.67
N THR A 227 6.40 -3.45 8.60
CA THR A 227 6.10 -4.75 7.99
C THR A 227 6.44 -5.91 8.89
N THR A 228 7.58 -5.86 9.60
CA THR A 228 8.00 -6.91 10.54
C THR A 228 7.06 -6.95 11.75
N PHE A 229 6.67 -5.80 12.29
CA PHE A 229 5.71 -5.72 13.40
C PHE A 229 4.36 -6.34 13.02
N THR A 230 3.86 -6.03 11.82
CA THR A 230 2.61 -6.60 11.30
C THR A 230 2.70 -8.12 11.15
N SER A 231 3.79 -8.63 10.56
CA SER A 231 3.98 -10.08 10.37
C SER A 231 4.15 -10.81 11.69
N SER A 232 4.89 -10.23 12.65
CA SER A 232 5.05 -10.78 14.00
C SER A 232 3.74 -10.77 14.77
N GLY A 233 2.94 -9.72 14.67
CA GLY A 233 1.60 -9.65 15.24
C GLY A 233 0.68 -10.76 14.70
N MET A 234 0.76 -11.03 13.40
CA MET A 234 0.00 -12.13 12.78
C MET A 234 0.45 -13.51 13.29
N GLN A 235 1.76 -13.75 13.43
CA GLN A 235 2.29 -14.99 14.00
C GLN A 235 1.90 -15.17 15.47
N LEU A 236 1.98 -14.10 16.28
CA LEU A 236 1.49 -14.11 17.65
C LEU A 236 0.00 -14.45 17.73
N SER A 237 -0.81 -13.83 16.86
CA SER A 237 -2.25 -14.14 16.78
C SER A 237 -2.48 -15.63 16.52
N GLN A 238 -1.81 -16.22 15.53
CA GLN A 238 -1.94 -17.65 15.24
C GLN A 238 -1.54 -18.52 16.42
N THR A 239 -0.43 -18.20 17.08
CA THR A 239 0.06 -18.96 18.23
C THR A 239 -0.91 -18.91 19.40
N PHE A 240 -1.44 -17.74 19.74
CA PHE A 240 -2.42 -17.59 20.83
C PHE A 240 -3.78 -18.21 20.50
N ILE A 241 -4.21 -18.17 19.25
CA ILE A 241 -5.43 -18.85 18.79
C ILE A 241 -5.31 -20.36 19.04
N ILE A 242 -4.19 -20.97 18.62
CA ILE A 242 -3.96 -22.41 18.82
C ILE A 242 -3.90 -22.76 20.32
N PHE A 243 -3.22 -21.92 21.11
CA PHE A 243 -3.13 -22.13 22.56
C PHE A 243 -4.51 -22.07 23.24
N LEU A 244 -5.30 -21.05 22.94
CA LEU A 244 -6.65 -20.88 23.52
C LEU A 244 -7.67 -21.89 22.98
N ALA A 245 -7.48 -22.41 21.77
CA ALA A 245 -8.35 -23.45 21.23
C ALA A 245 -8.15 -24.80 21.90
N TYR A 246 -7.00 -25.02 22.56
CA TYR A 246 -6.70 -26.27 23.29
C TYR A 246 -7.16 -26.22 24.75
N THR A 247 -7.34 -25.03 25.35
CA THR A 247 -7.80 -24.87 26.74
C THR A 247 -9.32 -24.80 26.82
#